data_6db8e1817c0697757fc5f0cbf4d97f9b
#
_entry.id   6db8e1817c0697757fc5f0cbf4d97f9b
#
_cell.length_a   1.000
_cell.length_b   1.000
_cell.length_c   1.000
_cell.angle_alpha   90.00
_cell.angle_beta   90.00
_cell.angle_gamma   90.00
#
_symmetry.space_group_name_H-M   'P 1'
#
loop_
_entity.id
_entity.type
_entity.pdbx_description
1 polymer ?
#
loop_
_entity_poly.entity_id
_entity_poly.type
_entity_poly.pdbx_seq_one_letter_code
_entity_poly.pdbx_strand_id
1 'polypeptide(L)'
;KKPFITLSGDKETRLKKAVSVLNDLNVAKKMGIDSRNFVQIYEHGIPLERVREQLEFYQNGIPKAILDRPATVNDGILRLATEDFVEKAAFFDENKTSLKLMKLVPASGAATRMFKFLNEFLRDYHYETESINAYINRKRDLELSLFIVGMDKFSFFEAIDNRLKTDFSDFEFWEADKKNYYFITYLLYPDYFDFASKPKGVLPFHKYSDHVATPFEEHLNECVAYASVQQKSYLHFTITQAHQTLFEKLEQELKSKIETQSNTTIEIGYSYQDKSTDS
;
A
#
# COMPACT_ATOMS: atom_id res chain seq x y z
N LYS A 1 18.38 16.60 19.94
CA LYS A 1 17.34 17.19 20.83
C LYS A 1 16.98 16.18 21.92
N LYS A 2 16.65 16.64 23.14
CA LYS A 2 16.11 15.75 24.18
C LYS A 2 14.70 15.32 23.78
N PRO A 3 14.29 14.06 23.98
CA PRO A 3 12.93 13.62 23.73
C PRO A 3 11.96 14.37 24.69
N PHE A 4 10.79 14.72 24.21
CA PHE A 4 9.75 15.39 25.00
C PHE A 4 8.35 14.98 24.53
N ILE A 5 7.36 15.12 25.42
CA ILE A 5 5.95 14.89 25.13
C ILE A 5 5.21 16.20 25.47
N THR A 6 4.36 16.66 24.56
CA THR A 6 3.54 17.85 24.77
C THR A 6 2.21 17.46 25.41
N LEU A 7 1.85 18.13 26.48
CA LEU A 7 0.58 17.92 27.20
C LEU A 7 -0.38 19.07 26.91
N SER A 8 -1.60 18.77 26.46
CA SER A 8 -2.66 19.72 26.17
C SER A 8 -3.89 19.51 27.08
N GLY A 9 -4.73 20.55 27.21
CA GLY A 9 -5.92 20.56 28.02
C GLY A 9 -5.85 21.55 29.19
N ASP A 10 -6.85 21.53 30.08
CA ASP A 10 -6.86 22.31 31.31
C ASP A 10 -5.79 21.82 32.31
N LYS A 11 -5.67 22.51 33.45
CA LYS A 11 -4.63 22.20 34.45
C LYS A 11 -4.78 20.77 35.00
N GLU A 12 -6.00 20.37 35.29
CA GLU A 12 -6.27 19.05 35.89
C GLU A 12 -5.99 17.92 34.90
N THR A 13 -6.45 18.07 33.67
CA THR A 13 -6.19 17.12 32.56
C THR A 13 -4.70 16.98 32.28
N ARG A 14 -3.96 18.09 32.23
CA ARG A 14 -2.49 18.05 32.02
C ARG A 14 -1.78 17.35 33.17
N LEU A 15 -2.21 17.59 34.42
CA LEU A 15 -1.62 16.91 35.57
C LEU A 15 -1.86 15.40 35.54
N LYS A 16 -3.09 14.97 35.25
CA LYS A 16 -3.43 13.54 35.12
C LYS A 16 -2.60 12.87 34.02
N LYS A 17 -2.52 13.53 32.86
CA LYS A 17 -1.67 13.05 31.73
C LYS A 17 -0.19 12.97 32.11
N ALA A 18 0.34 14.00 32.79
CA ALA A 18 1.74 14.00 33.24
C ALA A 18 2.06 12.82 34.15
N VAL A 19 1.20 12.57 35.13
CA VAL A 19 1.36 11.43 36.06
C VAL A 19 1.31 10.10 35.33
N SER A 20 0.34 9.93 34.42
CA SER A 20 0.24 8.72 33.58
C SER A 20 1.50 8.49 32.76
N VAL A 21 1.94 9.51 32.00
CA VAL A 21 3.14 9.43 31.17
C VAL A 21 4.42 9.10 31.97
N LEU A 22 4.56 9.68 33.18
CA LEU A 22 5.70 9.37 34.04
C LEU A 22 5.66 7.94 34.56
N ASN A 23 4.50 7.43 34.90
CA ASN A 23 4.34 6.03 35.30
C ASN A 23 4.68 5.08 34.14
N ASP A 24 4.17 5.36 32.95
CA ASP A 24 4.44 4.59 31.73
C ASP A 24 5.92 4.63 31.36
N LEU A 25 6.58 5.79 31.47
CA LEU A 25 8.01 5.91 31.24
C LEU A 25 8.83 5.05 32.24
N ASN A 26 8.40 5.00 33.52
CA ASN A 26 9.06 4.16 34.51
C ASN A 26 8.90 2.67 34.19
N VAL A 27 7.73 2.26 33.70
CA VAL A 27 7.50 0.89 33.23
C VAL A 27 8.36 0.59 32.00
N ALA A 28 8.37 1.48 31.00
CA ALA A 28 9.18 1.34 29.81
C ALA A 28 10.69 1.19 30.11
N LYS A 29 11.21 1.99 31.05
CA LYS A 29 12.62 1.86 31.49
C LYS A 29 12.90 0.49 32.12
N LYS A 30 11.99 -0.07 32.90
CA LYS A 30 12.15 -1.42 33.46
C LYS A 30 12.14 -2.50 32.37
N MET A 31 11.49 -2.24 31.23
CA MET A 31 11.51 -3.10 30.04
C MET A 31 12.76 -2.89 29.16
N GLY A 32 13.68 -2.00 29.53
CA GLY A 32 14.86 -1.68 28.72
C GLY A 32 14.62 -0.67 27.60
N ILE A 33 13.44 -0.04 27.57
CA ILE A 33 13.09 0.96 26.54
C ILE A 33 13.64 2.33 26.95
N ASP A 34 14.45 2.95 26.11
CA ASP A 34 14.97 4.28 26.38
C ASP A 34 13.89 5.38 26.19
N SER A 35 14.20 6.60 26.67
CA SER A 35 13.25 7.71 26.63
C SER A 35 12.90 8.17 25.22
N ARG A 36 13.74 7.94 24.20
CA ARG A 36 13.45 8.30 22.80
C ARG A 36 12.45 7.32 22.21
N ASN A 37 12.70 6.04 22.37
CA ASN A 37 11.81 4.98 21.94
C ASN A 37 10.46 5.05 22.66
N PHE A 38 10.46 5.36 23.96
CA PHE A 38 9.20 5.59 24.69
C PHE A 38 8.38 6.73 24.10
N VAL A 39 8.99 7.87 23.75
CA VAL A 39 8.28 8.99 23.12
C VAL A 39 7.67 8.56 21.78
N GLN A 40 8.39 7.80 20.95
CA GLN A 40 7.84 7.27 19.69
C GLN A 40 6.64 6.35 19.94
N ILE A 41 6.72 5.41 20.88
CA ILE A 41 5.63 4.52 21.26
C ILE A 41 4.40 5.33 21.70
N TYR A 42 4.62 6.32 22.54
CA TYR A 42 3.56 7.20 23.04
C TYR A 42 2.90 8.02 21.93
N GLU A 43 3.70 8.63 21.03
CA GLU A 43 3.21 9.42 19.91
C GLU A 43 2.42 8.57 18.89
N HIS A 44 2.77 7.30 18.76
CA HIS A 44 2.02 6.34 17.95
C HIS A 44 0.77 5.78 18.65
N GLY A 45 0.53 6.16 19.91
CA GLY A 45 -0.63 5.68 20.66
C GLY A 45 -0.59 4.19 21.00
N ILE A 46 0.59 3.56 20.97
CA ILE A 46 0.74 2.12 21.25
C ILE A 46 0.79 1.90 22.78
N PRO A 47 -0.12 1.10 23.34
CA PRO A 47 -0.08 0.75 24.77
C PRO A 47 1.22 -0.02 25.10
N LEU A 48 1.88 0.31 26.22
CA LEU A 48 3.09 -0.41 26.66
C LEU A 48 2.85 -1.90 26.90
N GLU A 49 1.63 -2.27 27.30
CA GLU A 49 1.22 -3.66 27.44
C GLU A 49 1.39 -4.44 26.13
N ARG A 50 0.96 -3.83 25.01
CA ARG A 50 1.12 -4.41 23.67
C ARG A 50 2.59 -4.58 23.30
N VAL A 51 3.43 -3.60 23.64
CA VAL A 51 4.88 -3.70 23.42
C VAL A 51 5.47 -4.84 24.24
N ARG A 52 5.02 -5.02 25.49
CA ARG A 52 5.46 -6.12 26.35
C ARG A 52 5.08 -7.48 25.76
N GLU A 53 3.83 -7.66 25.34
CA GLU A 53 3.37 -8.89 24.67
C GLU A 53 4.22 -9.22 23.45
N GLN A 54 4.52 -8.22 22.61
CA GLN A 54 5.36 -8.41 21.43
C GLN A 54 6.80 -8.82 21.81
N LEU A 55 7.40 -8.21 22.83
CA LEU A 55 8.71 -8.61 23.31
C LEU A 55 8.72 -10.05 23.86
N GLU A 56 7.67 -10.46 24.57
CA GLU A 56 7.48 -11.84 25.02
C GLU A 56 7.40 -12.82 23.85
N PHE A 57 6.69 -12.46 22.76
CA PHE A 57 6.63 -13.26 21.54
C PHE A 57 7.99 -13.39 20.85
N TYR A 58 8.79 -12.33 20.85
CA TYR A 58 10.16 -12.39 20.31
C TYR A 58 11.07 -13.29 21.15
N GLN A 59 10.91 -13.29 22.47
CA GLN A 59 11.72 -14.10 23.39
C GLN A 59 11.31 -15.57 23.41
N ASN A 60 10.01 -15.84 23.42
CA ASN A 60 9.46 -17.17 23.69
C ASN A 60 8.88 -17.85 22.43
N GLY A 61 8.82 -17.11 21.32
CA GLY A 61 8.11 -17.52 20.11
C GLY A 61 6.58 -17.28 20.23
N ILE A 62 5.94 -17.22 19.07
CA ILE A 62 4.47 -17.09 18.98
C ILE A 62 3.84 -18.47 19.25
N PRO A 63 2.79 -18.57 20.08
CA PRO A 63 2.08 -19.81 20.27
C PRO A 63 1.59 -20.36 18.93
N LYS A 64 1.97 -21.59 18.60
CA LYS A 64 1.53 -22.24 17.36
C LYS A 64 0.09 -22.70 17.54
N ALA A 65 -0.74 -22.42 16.51
CA ALA A 65 -2.06 -23.03 16.44
C ALA A 65 -1.95 -24.55 16.33
N ILE A 66 -2.72 -25.28 17.12
CA ILE A 66 -2.85 -26.73 16.99
C ILE A 66 -3.85 -26.96 15.87
N LEU A 67 -3.36 -27.49 14.77
CA LEU A 67 -4.19 -27.81 13.60
C LEU A 67 -4.61 -29.28 13.67
N ASP A 68 -5.89 -29.54 13.38
CA ASP A 68 -6.44 -30.89 13.33
C ASP A 68 -5.93 -31.63 12.08
N ARG A 69 -6.24 -31.04 10.89
CA ARG A 69 -5.86 -31.60 9.59
C ARG A 69 -5.88 -30.51 8.49
N PRO A 70 -5.22 -30.75 7.35
CA PRO A 70 -5.34 -29.82 6.23
C PRO A 70 -6.77 -29.82 5.66
N ALA A 71 -7.27 -28.64 5.25
CA ALA A 71 -8.50 -28.54 4.50
C ALA A 71 -8.32 -29.13 3.09
N THR A 72 -9.29 -29.92 2.63
CA THR A 72 -9.31 -30.53 1.30
C THR A 72 -10.64 -30.23 0.61
N VAL A 73 -10.74 -30.50 -0.69
CA VAL A 73 -12.01 -30.36 -1.44
C VAL A 73 -13.06 -31.28 -0.80
N ASN A 74 -14.24 -30.72 -0.49
CA ASN A 74 -15.35 -31.31 0.25
C ASN A 74 -15.09 -31.50 1.76
N ASP A 75 -13.93 -31.08 2.26
CA ASP A 75 -13.63 -31.03 3.69
C ASP A 75 -12.91 -29.72 4.00
N GLY A 76 -13.68 -28.65 4.21
CA GLY A 76 -13.19 -27.29 4.45
C GLY A 76 -12.94 -26.45 3.19
N ILE A 77 -12.83 -27.02 2.00
CA ILE A 77 -12.72 -26.32 0.72
C ILE A 77 -13.93 -26.63 -0.15
N LEU A 78 -14.69 -25.58 -0.51
CA LEU A 78 -15.76 -25.65 -1.49
C LEU A 78 -15.18 -25.35 -2.88
N ARG A 79 -15.23 -26.34 -3.78
CA ARG A 79 -14.89 -26.16 -5.21
C ARG A 79 -16.17 -26.09 -6.02
N LEU A 80 -16.42 -24.92 -6.64
CA LEU A 80 -17.54 -24.71 -7.53
C LEU A 80 -17.23 -25.22 -8.95
N ALA A 81 -18.20 -25.83 -9.60
CA ALA A 81 -18.16 -26.12 -11.03
C ALA A 81 -18.47 -24.83 -11.83
N THR A 82 -18.18 -24.82 -13.13
CA THR A 82 -18.38 -23.65 -13.98
C THR A 82 -19.86 -23.25 -14.02
N GLU A 83 -20.75 -24.23 -14.03
CA GLU A 83 -22.21 -24.05 -14.04
C GLU A 83 -22.71 -23.37 -12.77
N ASP A 84 -22.10 -23.69 -11.61
CA ASP A 84 -22.46 -23.07 -10.33
C ASP A 84 -22.20 -21.55 -10.31
N PHE A 85 -21.20 -21.07 -11.04
CA PHE A 85 -20.91 -19.63 -11.14
C PHE A 85 -22.07 -18.86 -11.79
N VAL A 86 -22.65 -19.40 -12.87
CA VAL A 86 -23.77 -18.76 -13.58
C VAL A 86 -25.00 -18.71 -12.67
N GLU A 87 -25.32 -19.85 -12.01
CA GLU A 87 -26.45 -19.91 -11.06
C GLU A 87 -26.29 -18.91 -9.89
N LYS A 88 -25.09 -18.88 -9.29
CA LYS A 88 -24.84 -17.98 -8.17
C LYS A 88 -24.81 -16.51 -8.57
N ALA A 89 -24.34 -16.17 -9.76
CA ALA A 89 -24.39 -14.81 -10.29
C ALA A 89 -25.84 -14.39 -10.54
N ALA A 90 -26.68 -15.25 -11.14
CA ALA A 90 -28.10 -14.99 -11.33
C ALA A 90 -28.83 -14.81 -9.99
N PHE A 91 -28.60 -15.71 -9.02
CA PHE A 91 -29.14 -15.59 -7.67
C PHE A 91 -28.78 -14.27 -7.00
N PHE A 92 -27.52 -13.83 -7.13
CA PHE A 92 -27.08 -12.53 -6.59
C PHE A 92 -27.82 -11.38 -7.25
N ASP A 93 -27.91 -11.36 -8.58
CA ASP A 93 -28.57 -10.29 -9.33
C ASP A 93 -30.06 -10.19 -9.04
N GLU A 94 -30.74 -11.32 -8.84
CA GLU A 94 -32.18 -11.36 -8.47
C GLU A 94 -32.42 -10.82 -7.04
N ASN A 95 -31.47 -11.04 -6.12
CA ASN A 95 -31.68 -10.72 -4.70
C ASN A 95 -31.00 -9.42 -4.22
N LYS A 96 -30.01 -8.88 -4.97
CA LYS A 96 -29.23 -7.71 -4.54
C LYS A 96 -30.07 -6.45 -4.31
N THR A 97 -31.24 -6.33 -4.96
CA THR A 97 -32.11 -5.15 -4.82
C THR A 97 -32.69 -4.99 -3.42
N SER A 98 -32.76 -6.07 -2.64
CA SER A 98 -33.20 -6.07 -1.24
C SER A 98 -32.09 -5.73 -0.25
N LEU A 99 -30.83 -5.58 -0.73
CA LEU A 99 -29.63 -5.39 0.10
C LEU A 99 -29.08 -3.97 -0.06
N LYS A 100 -28.43 -3.48 0.99
CA LYS A 100 -27.53 -2.34 0.91
C LYS A 100 -26.11 -2.87 0.76
N LEU A 101 -25.58 -2.78 -0.46
CA LEU A 101 -24.24 -3.26 -0.77
C LEU A 101 -23.21 -2.16 -0.54
N MET A 102 -22.05 -2.54 -0.01
CA MET A 102 -20.88 -1.67 0.13
C MET A 102 -19.62 -2.46 -0.22
N LYS A 103 -18.77 -1.92 -1.08
CA LYS A 103 -17.46 -2.48 -1.38
C LYS A 103 -16.42 -1.89 -0.41
N LEU A 104 -15.80 -2.74 0.41
CA LEU A 104 -14.71 -2.36 1.31
C LEU A 104 -13.37 -2.66 0.63
N VAL A 105 -12.48 -1.67 0.59
CA VAL A 105 -11.18 -1.78 -0.06
C VAL A 105 -10.07 -1.39 0.91
N PRO A 106 -9.26 -2.35 1.41
CA PRO A 106 -8.06 -2.01 2.16
C PRO A 106 -7.00 -1.48 1.19
N ALA A 107 -6.67 -0.18 1.30
CA ALA A 107 -5.80 0.53 0.37
C ALA A 107 -4.64 1.27 1.07
N SER A 108 -4.35 0.93 2.32
CA SER A 108 -3.26 1.55 3.11
C SER A 108 -1.86 1.08 2.70
N GLY A 109 -1.76 -0.08 2.02
CA GLY A 109 -0.48 -0.74 1.75
C GLY A 109 0.43 0.03 0.80
N ALA A 110 1.61 0.45 1.29
CA ALA A 110 2.66 1.05 0.48
C ALA A 110 3.32 0.04 -0.48
N ALA A 111 3.85 0.55 -1.59
CA ALA A 111 4.55 -0.27 -2.58
C ALA A 111 6.01 -0.60 -2.19
N THR A 112 6.47 -0.22 -1.02
CA THR A 112 7.87 -0.33 -0.57
C THR A 112 8.45 -1.73 -0.75
N ARG A 113 7.70 -2.78 -0.37
CA ARG A 113 8.17 -4.17 -0.51
C ARG A 113 8.27 -4.61 -1.98
N MET A 114 7.39 -4.09 -2.84
CA MET A 114 7.38 -4.40 -4.28
C MET A 114 8.67 -3.93 -4.96
N PHE A 115 9.19 -2.79 -4.55
CA PHE A 115 10.38 -2.18 -5.14
C PHE A 115 11.64 -2.34 -4.29
N LYS A 116 11.64 -3.26 -3.32
CA LYS A 116 12.78 -3.47 -2.42
C LYS A 116 14.07 -3.77 -3.17
N PHE A 117 14.03 -4.70 -4.13
CA PHE A 117 15.19 -5.10 -4.94
C PHE A 117 15.74 -3.94 -5.78
N LEU A 118 14.88 -3.05 -6.30
CA LEU A 118 15.33 -1.85 -7.03
C LEU A 118 15.98 -0.81 -6.11
N ASN A 119 15.47 -0.64 -4.87
CA ASN A 119 16.13 0.21 -3.87
C ASN A 119 17.50 -0.35 -3.46
N GLU A 120 17.62 -1.68 -3.33
CA GLU A 120 18.90 -2.34 -3.06
C GLU A 120 19.85 -2.16 -4.23
N PHE A 121 19.36 -2.29 -5.47
CA PHE A 121 20.13 -1.99 -6.67
C PHE A 121 20.66 -0.55 -6.66
N LEU A 122 19.81 0.46 -6.49
CA LEU A 122 20.23 1.88 -6.49
C LEU A 122 21.25 2.20 -5.40
N ARG A 123 21.20 1.52 -4.25
CA ARG A 123 22.14 1.70 -3.16
C ARG A 123 23.52 1.09 -3.46
N ASP A 124 23.54 -0.09 -4.12
CA ASP A 124 24.75 -0.94 -4.20
C ASP A 124 25.41 -0.90 -5.59
N TYR A 125 24.74 -0.34 -6.61
CA TYR A 125 25.22 -0.29 -7.99
C TYR A 125 25.85 1.07 -8.33
N HIS A 126 26.96 1.02 -9.03
CA HIS A 126 27.66 2.20 -9.53
C HIS A 126 27.89 2.06 -11.03
N TYR A 127 27.09 2.72 -11.84
CA TYR A 127 27.05 2.55 -13.30
C TYR A 127 28.39 2.86 -14.01
N GLU A 128 29.30 3.62 -13.36
CA GLU A 128 30.63 3.93 -13.91
C GLU A 128 31.65 2.81 -13.71
N THR A 129 31.39 1.85 -12.83
CA THR A 129 32.37 0.85 -12.40
C THR A 129 32.04 -0.58 -12.82
N GLU A 130 30.79 -0.90 -13.02
CA GLU A 130 30.35 -2.23 -13.47
C GLU A 130 29.11 -2.12 -14.36
N SER A 131 28.89 -3.11 -15.25
CA SER A 131 27.64 -3.22 -16.00
C SER A 131 26.52 -3.80 -15.15
N ILE A 132 25.27 -3.52 -15.51
CA ILE A 132 24.09 -4.10 -14.83
C ILE A 132 24.13 -5.63 -14.90
N ASN A 133 24.56 -6.21 -16.01
CA ASN A 133 24.70 -7.66 -16.12
C ASN A 133 25.76 -8.22 -15.16
N ALA A 134 26.88 -7.51 -14.95
CA ALA A 134 27.89 -7.91 -13.98
C ALA A 134 27.34 -7.84 -12.55
N TYR A 135 26.59 -6.77 -12.22
CA TYR A 135 25.89 -6.64 -10.93
C TYR A 135 24.90 -7.81 -10.70
N ILE A 136 24.01 -8.07 -11.68
CA ILE A 136 23.03 -9.17 -11.61
C ILE A 136 23.71 -10.51 -11.35
N ASN A 137 24.78 -10.82 -12.09
CA ASN A 137 25.52 -12.06 -11.92
C ASN A 137 26.20 -12.16 -10.54
N ARG A 138 26.80 -11.08 -10.08
CA ARG A 138 27.49 -11.01 -8.78
C ARG A 138 26.50 -11.18 -7.60
N LYS A 139 25.34 -10.54 -7.69
CA LYS A 139 24.29 -10.59 -6.65
C LYS A 139 23.32 -11.78 -6.83
N ARG A 140 23.31 -12.42 -8.00
CA ARG A 140 22.31 -13.42 -8.42
C ARG A 140 20.89 -12.86 -8.35
N ASP A 141 20.73 -11.60 -8.76
CA ASP A 141 19.48 -10.86 -8.67
C ASP A 141 18.57 -11.16 -9.87
N LEU A 142 17.77 -12.23 -9.74
CA LEU A 142 16.82 -12.62 -10.76
C LEU A 142 15.67 -11.61 -10.91
N GLU A 143 15.23 -10.97 -9.82
CA GLU A 143 14.13 -9.99 -9.85
C GLU A 143 14.52 -8.77 -10.68
N LEU A 144 15.73 -8.24 -10.49
CA LEU A 144 16.26 -7.14 -11.30
C LEU A 144 16.41 -7.53 -12.77
N SER A 145 16.90 -8.74 -13.04
CA SER A 145 17.02 -9.25 -14.41
C SER A 145 15.68 -9.28 -15.13
N LEU A 146 14.65 -9.84 -14.49
CA LEU A 146 13.29 -9.93 -15.03
C LEU A 146 12.66 -8.53 -15.19
N PHE A 147 12.91 -7.63 -14.24
CA PHE A 147 12.43 -6.27 -14.31
C PHE A 147 12.97 -5.54 -15.54
N ILE A 148 14.29 -5.60 -15.77
CA ILE A 148 14.92 -4.92 -16.89
C ILE A 148 14.45 -5.48 -18.24
N VAL A 149 14.35 -6.81 -18.36
CA VAL A 149 13.87 -7.47 -19.60
C VAL A 149 12.40 -7.14 -19.89
N GLY A 150 11.59 -6.94 -18.86
CA GLY A 150 10.17 -6.66 -19.01
C GLY A 150 9.78 -5.20 -18.83
N MET A 151 10.74 -4.31 -18.67
CA MET A 151 10.50 -2.92 -18.24
C MET A 151 9.58 -2.14 -19.19
N ASP A 152 9.72 -2.34 -20.49
CA ASP A 152 8.91 -1.70 -21.55
C ASP A 152 7.43 -2.15 -21.55
N LYS A 153 7.11 -3.22 -20.87
CA LYS A 153 5.75 -3.76 -20.75
C LYS A 153 4.95 -3.16 -19.59
N PHE A 154 5.63 -2.47 -18.67
CA PHE A 154 4.93 -1.83 -17.55
C PHE A 154 4.09 -0.64 -18.03
N SER A 155 2.91 -0.50 -17.43
CA SER A 155 1.96 0.58 -17.73
C SER A 155 2.54 1.99 -17.56
N PHE A 156 3.48 2.15 -16.63
CA PHE A 156 4.14 3.41 -16.30
C PHE A 156 5.41 3.68 -17.13
N PHE A 157 5.81 2.75 -18.02
CA PHE A 157 7.06 2.89 -18.77
C PHE A 157 7.09 4.18 -19.60
N GLU A 158 6.07 4.41 -20.40
CA GLU A 158 6.01 5.56 -21.32
C GLU A 158 6.06 6.91 -20.59
N ALA A 159 5.43 6.98 -19.39
CA ALA A 159 5.45 8.21 -18.61
C ALA A 159 6.85 8.55 -18.09
N ILE A 160 7.61 7.55 -17.64
CA ILE A 160 8.98 7.74 -17.15
C ILE A 160 9.95 8.00 -18.31
N ASP A 161 9.84 7.24 -19.40
CA ASP A 161 10.68 7.40 -20.60
C ASP A 161 10.53 8.79 -21.21
N ASN A 162 9.29 9.28 -21.37
CA ASN A 162 9.01 10.62 -21.87
C ASN A 162 9.56 11.70 -20.93
N ARG A 163 9.49 11.49 -19.63
CA ARG A 163 10.06 12.42 -18.66
C ARG A 163 11.58 12.47 -18.75
N LEU A 164 12.24 11.33 -18.91
CA LEU A 164 13.69 11.27 -19.13
C LEU A 164 14.11 11.97 -20.42
N LYS A 165 13.39 11.78 -21.53
CA LYS A 165 13.61 12.48 -22.80
C LYS A 165 13.42 14.00 -22.69
N THR A 166 12.51 14.44 -21.84
CA THR A 166 12.29 15.86 -21.59
C THR A 166 13.40 16.48 -20.76
N ASP A 167 13.86 15.76 -19.73
CA ASP A 167 14.87 16.27 -18.79
C ASP A 167 16.30 16.18 -19.38
N PHE A 168 16.55 15.26 -20.34
CA PHE A 168 17.87 15.02 -20.93
C PHE A 168 17.81 15.01 -22.46
N SER A 169 18.31 16.06 -23.08
CA SER A 169 18.30 16.22 -24.56
C SER A 169 19.14 15.17 -25.30
N ASP A 170 20.11 14.56 -24.63
CA ASP A 170 20.99 13.51 -25.13
C ASP A 170 20.57 12.10 -24.78
N PHE A 171 19.41 11.92 -24.12
CA PHE A 171 18.93 10.62 -23.60
C PHE A 171 18.94 9.51 -24.65
N GLU A 172 18.57 9.80 -25.88
CA GLU A 172 18.53 8.81 -26.96
C GLU A 172 19.92 8.20 -27.27
N PHE A 173 20.99 8.94 -27.03
CA PHE A 173 22.38 8.51 -27.28
C PHE A 173 23.01 7.79 -26.07
N TRP A 174 22.28 7.68 -24.94
CA TRP A 174 22.82 6.98 -23.77
C TRP A 174 22.91 5.49 -24.00
N GLU A 175 23.91 4.87 -23.38
CA GLU A 175 24.00 3.41 -23.30
C GLU A 175 22.87 2.81 -22.47
N ALA A 176 22.54 1.54 -22.76
CA ALA A 176 21.42 0.84 -22.15
C ALA A 176 21.48 0.83 -20.61
N ASP A 177 22.65 0.56 -20.03
CA ASP A 177 22.83 0.51 -18.58
C ASP A 177 22.56 1.86 -17.92
N LYS A 178 23.00 2.96 -18.56
CA LYS A 178 22.70 4.32 -18.09
C LYS A 178 21.21 4.62 -18.17
N LYS A 179 20.55 4.28 -19.27
CA LYS A 179 19.08 4.43 -19.41
C LYS A 179 18.33 3.67 -18.33
N ASN A 180 18.68 2.42 -18.11
CA ASN A 180 18.04 1.58 -17.08
C ASN A 180 18.25 2.11 -15.65
N TYR A 181 19.47 2.56 -15.34
CA TYR A 181 19.77 3.16 -14.04
C TYR A 181 18.93 4.41 -13.76
N TYR A 182 18.87 5.32 -14.73
CA TYR A 182 18.09 6.55 -14.59
C TYR A 182 16.58 6.28 -14.60
N PHE A 183 16.12 5.29 -15.36
CA PHE A 183 14.72 4.87 -15.31
C PHE A 183 14.32 4.41 -13.90
N ILE A 184 15.11 3.54 -13.27
CA ILE A 184 14.88 3.07 -11.91
C ILE A 184 14.98 4.22 -10.91
N THR A 185 15.91 5.14 -11.10
CA THR A 185 16.04 6.35 -10.27
C THR A 185 14.77 7.21 -10.34
N TYR A 186 14.27 7.48 -11.54
CA TYR A 186 13.05 8.28 -11.75
C TYR A 186 11.81 7.57 -11.19
N LEU A 187 11.74 6.26 -11.32
CA LEU A 187 10.65 5.46 -10.75
C LEU A 187 10.54 5.63 -9.22
N LEU A 188 11.68 5.64 -8.51
CA LEU A 188 11.68 5.48 -7.05
C LEU A 188 11.94 6.76 -6.25
N TYR A 189 12.70 7.75 -6.78
CA TYR A 189 13.07 8.91 -6.00
C TYR A 189 11.92 9.91 -5.80
N PRO A 190 11.85 10.52 -4.59
CA PRO A 190 10.77 11.46 -4.22
C PRO A 190 10.61 12.67 -5.15
N ASP A 191 11.72 13.13 -5.76
CA ASP A 191 11.73 14.28 -6.68
C ASP A 191 11.09 13.98 -8.04
N TYR A 192 10.79 12.69 -8.32
CA TYR A 192 10.24 12.23 -9.58
C TYR A 192 8.90 11.50 -9.38
N PHE A 193 8.85 10.19 -9.66
CA PHE A 193 7.59 9.43 -9.60
C PHE A 193 7.29 8.86 -8.20
N ASP A 194 8.30 8.62 -7.37
CA ASP A 194 8.17 8.19 -5.97
C ASP A 194 7.23 7.00 -5.75
N PHE A 195 7.38 5.95 -6.56
CA PHE A 195 6.47 4.80 -6.50
C PHE A 195 6.62 3.98 -5.22
N ALA A 196 7.82 3.95 -4.63
CA ALA A 196 8.08 3.12 -3.45
C ALA A 196 7.37 3.63 -2.18
N SER A 197 7.16 4.96 -2.05
CA SER A 197 6.51 5.56 -0.87
C SER A 197 4.99 5.62 -0.98
N LYS A 198 4.46 5.57 -2.22
CA LYS A 198 3.02 5.71 -2.48
C LYS A 198 2.26 4.41 -2.21
N PRO A 199 0.99 4.51 -1.81
CA PRO A 199 0.14 3.34 -1.70
C PRO A 199 -0.15 2.74 -3.08
N LYS A 200 -0.22 1.41 -3.16
CA LYS A 200 -0.47 0.70 -4.42
C LYS A 200 -1.74 1.15 -5.12
N GLY A 201 -2.75 1.53 -4.35
CA GLY A 201 -4.06 1.97 -4.86
C GLY A 201 -4.01 3.19 -5.79
N VAL A 202 -2.97 4.03 -5.69
CA VAL A 202 -2.84 5.25 -6.51
C VAL A 202 -1.79 5.13 -7.61
N LEU A 203 -1.15 3.97 -7.77
CA LEU A 203 -0.12 3.77 -8.78
C LEU A 203 -0.74 3.29 -10.10
N PRO A 204 -0.27 3.76 -11.26
CA PRO A 204 -0.84 3.44 -12.57
C PRO A 204 -0.42 2.04 -13.03
N PHE A 205 -1.03 0.98 -12.48
CA PHE A 205 -0.63 -0.41 -12.73
C PHE A 205 -1.40 -1.11 -13.85
N HIS A 206 -2.53 -0.55 -14.29
CA HIS A 206 -3.38 -1.17 -15.32
C HIS A 206 -3.19 -0.47 -16.67
N LYS A 207 -2.83 -1.21 -17.71
CA LYS A 207 -2.64 -0.69 -19.07
C LYS A 207 -3.77 -1.16 -19.96
N TYR A 208 -4.53 -0.20 -20.49
CA TYR A 208 -5.54 -0.41 -21.51
C TYR A 208 -5.03 0.08 -22.88
N SER A 209 -5.80 -0.13 -23.93
CA SER A 209 -5.41 0.27 -25.28
C SER A 209 -5.38 1.79 -25.47
N ASP A 210 -6.13 2.52 -24.68
CA ASP A 210 -6.37 3.96 -24.79
C ASP A 210 -5.94 4.78 -23.58
N HIS A 211 -5.70 4.13 -22.43
CA HIS A 211 -5.28 4.81 -21.20
C HIS A 211 -4.55 3.89 -20.21
N VAL A 212 -4.06 4.49 -19.14
CA VAL A 212 -3.49 3.80 -17.99
C VAL A 212 -4.34 4.14 -16.75
N ALA A 213 -4.75 3.10 -16.02
CA ALA A 213 -5.60 3.24 -14.84
C ALA A 213 -4.89 2.86 -13.55
N THR A 214 -5.38 3.42 -12.44
CA THR A 214 -4.95 3.05 -11.08
C THR A 214 -5.86 1.96 -10.50
N PRO A 215 -5.43 1.18 -9.50
CA PRO A 215 -6.32 0.30 -8.77
C PRO A 215 -7.52 1.02 -8.14
N PHE A 216 -7.37 2.28 -7.76
CA PHE A 216 -8.50 3.10 -7.30
C PHE A 216 -9.58 3.23 -8.37
N GLU A 217 -9.20 3.56 -9.60
CA GLU A 217 -10.13 3.63 -10.75
C GLU A 217 -10.80 2.29 -11.02
N GLU A 218 -10.03 1.19 -10.99
CA GLU A 218 -10.57 -0.16 -11.15
C GLU A 218 -11.62 -0.49 -10.09
N HIS A 219 -11.37 -0.14 -8.83
CA HIS A 219 -12.32 -0.36 -7.75
C HIS A 219 -13.62 0.43 -7.92
N LEU A 220 -13.57 1.64 -8.48
CA LEU A 220 -14.77 2.40 -8.83
C LEU A 220 -15.55 1.68 -9.94
N ASN A 221 -14.90 1.30 -11.03
CA ASN A 221 -15.51 0.60 -12.15
C ASN A 221 -16.13 -0.75 -11.73
N GLU A 222 -15.41 -1.53 -10.95
CA GLU A 222 -15.89 -2.80 -10.41
C GLU A 222 -17.12 -2.59 -9.51
N CYS A 223 -17.11 -1.59 -8.62
CA CYS A 223 -18.22 -1.33 -7.73
C CYS A 223 -19.48 -0.99 -8.53
N VAL A 224 -19.35 -0.17 -9.55
CA VAL A 224 -20.45 0.16 -10.46
C VAL A 224 -20.96 -1.09 -11.19
N ALA A 225 -20.04 -1.96 -11.65
CA ALA A 225 -20.40 -3.13 -12.45
C ALA A 225 -21.21 -4.18 -11.66
N TYR A 226 -20.85 -4.47 -10.41
CA TYR A 226 -21.51 -5.57 -9.68
C TYR A 226 -22.15 -5.19 -8.34
N ALA A 227 -21.74 -4.09 -7.69
CA ALA A 227 -22.25 -3.70 -6.38
C ALA A 227 -23.25 -2.52 -6.41
N SER A 228 -23.71 -2.11 -7.59
CA SER A 228 -24.73 -1.09 -7.74
C SER A 228 -26.12 -1.64 -7.47
N VAL A 229 -26.89 -0.88 -6.68
CA VAL A 229 -28.31 -1.12 -6.44
C VAL A 229 -29.07 0.19 -6.64
N GLN A 230 -30.12 0.18 -7.47
CA GLN A 230 -30.93 1.37 -7.80
C GLN A 230 -30.08 2.58 -8.24
N GLN A 231 -29.10 2.35 -9.10
CA GLN A 231 -28.15 3.36 -9.62
C GLN A 231 -27.33 4.05 -8.51
N LYS A 232 -27.06 3.35 -7.42
CA LYS A 232 -26.17 3.81 -6.34
C LYS A 232 -25.12 2.78 -6.01
N SER A 233 -23.89 3.23 -5.84
CA SER A 233 -22.75 2.43 -5.44
C SER A 233 -22.09 3.03 -4.21
N TYR A 234 -21.72 2.19 -3.26
CA TYR A 234 -21.05 2.59 -2.03
C TYR A 234 -19.68 1.91 -1.95
N LEU A 235 -18.62 2.71 -1.86
CA LEU A 235 -17.26 2.24 -1.62
C LEU A 235 -16.73 2.82 -0.31
N HIS A 236 -15.94 2.02 0.36
CA HIS A 236 -15.20 2.48 1.54
C HIS A 236 -13.76 2.04 1.46
N PHE A 237 -12.84 3.01 1.46
CA PHE A 237 -11.41 2.76 1.43
C PHE A 237 -10.82 2.91 2.84
N THR A 238 -10.04 1.91 3.28
CA THR A 238 -9.16 2.07 4.43
C THR A 238 -7.79 2.48 3.94
N ILE A 239 -7.35 3.69 4.30
CA ILE A 239 -6.13 4.32 3.82
C ILE A 239 -5.22 4.73 4.98
N THR A 240 -3.97 5.08 4.69
CA THR A 240 -3.11 5.78 5.64
C THR A 240 -3.40 7.28 5.57
N GLN A 241 -3.57 7.94 6.70
CA GLN A 241 -3.90 9.38 6.77
C GLN A 241 -2.91 10.25 5.97
N ALA A 242 -1.63 9.89 5.99
CA ALA A 242 -0.60 10.60 5.22
C ALA A 242 -0.83 10.60 3.70
N HIS A 243 -1.60 9.65 3.17
CA HIS A 243 -1.87 9.51 1.74
C HIS A 243 -3.26 9.97 1.32
N GLN A 244 -4.07 10.53 2.24
CA GLN A 244 -5.44 10.95 1.97
C GLN A 244 -5.54 11.87 0.74
N THR A 245 -4.70 12.88 0.65
CA THR A 245 -4.70 13.85 -0.46
C THR A 245 -4.51 13.19 -1.83
N LEU A 246 -3.76 12.08 -1.91
CA LEU A 246 -3.57 11.34 -3.17
C LEU A 246 -4.87 10.67 -3.63
N PHE A 247 -5.61 10.08 -2.70
CA PHE A 247 -6.91 9.46 -2.99
C PHE A 247 -7.97 10.49 -3.34
N GLU A 248 -8.06 11.59 -2.58
CA GLU A 248 -9.00 12.69 -2.84
C GLU A 248 -8.78 13.32 -4.22
N LYS A 249 -7.52 13.45 -4.65
CA LYS A 249 -7.20 13.93 -6.00
C LYS A 249 -7.75 13.00 -7.08
N LEU A 250 -7.53 11.69 -6.95
CA LEU A 250 -8.07 10.71 -7.89
C LEU A 250 -9.61 10.68 -7.87
N GLU A 251 -10.22 10.82 -6.70
CA GLU A 251 -11.68 10.93 -6.59
C GLU A 251 -12.21 12.12 -7.39
N GLN A 252 -11.60 13.29 -7.22
CA GLN A 252 -12.00 14.51 -7.96
C GLN A 252 -11.86 14.35 -9.48
N GLU A 253 -10.80 13.66 -9.92
CA GLU A 253 -10.53 13.45 -11.35
C GLU A 253 -11.46 12.41 -12.01
N LEU A 254 -11.82 11.35 -11.27
CA LEU A 254 -12.40 10.13 -11.85
C LEU A 254 -13.91 9.97 -11.57
N LYS A 255 -14.36 10.36 -10.38
CA LYS A 255 -15.71 10.06 -9.91
C LYS A 255 -16.80 10.54 -10.89
N SER A 256 -16.81 11.83 -11.22
CA SER A 256 -17.83 12.41 -12.10
C SER A 256 -17.84 11.79 -13.51
N LYS A 257 -16.66 11.42 -14.02
CA LYS A 257 -16.54 10.74 -15.31
C LYS A 257 -17.20 9.36 -15.27
N ILE A 258 -16.89 8.56 -14.24
CA ILE A 258 -17.43 7.20 -14.09
C ILE A 258 -18.94 7.26 -13.80
N GLU A 259 -19.40 8.18 -12.94
CA GLU A 259 -20.84 8.40 -12.69
C GLU A 259 -21.61 8.71 -13.97
N THR A 260 -21.06 9.59 -14.82
CA THR A 260 -21.69 9.96 -16.10
C THR A 260 -21.74 8.77 -17.06
N GLN A 261 -20.65 8.03 -17.19
CA GLN A 261 -20.55 6.88 -18.10
C GLN A 261 -21.47 5.72 -17.69
N SER A 262 -21.64 5.51 -16.39
CA SER A 262 -22.41 4.39 -15.84
C SER A 262 -23.85 4.74 -15.48
N ASN A 263 -24.23 6.00 -15.53
CA ASN A 263 -25.49 6.50 -14.99
C ASN A 263 -25.74 6.05 -13.53
N THR A 264 -24.68 6.07 -12.71
CA THR A 264 -24.71 5.57 -11.33
C THR A 264 -24.04 6.57 -10.40
N THR A 265 -24.70 6.92 -9.30
CA THR A 265 -24.11 7.77 -8.26
C THR A 265 -23.16 6.94 -7.39
N ILE A 266 -21.96 7.45 -7.14
CA ILE A 266 -20.94 6.79 -6.33
C ILE A 266 -20.76 7.57 -5.02
N GLU A 267 -20.93 6.91 -3.88
CA GLU A 267 -20.59 7.45 -2.57
C GLU A 267 -19.31 6.79 -2.07
N ILE A 268 -18.28 7.61 -1.77
CA ILE A 268 -16.97 7.15 -1.31
C ILE A 268 -16.78 7.57 0.13
N GLY A 269 -16.44 6.62 1.00
CA GLY A 269 -16.04 6.84 2.38
C GLY A 269 -14.60 6.47 2.61
N TYR A 270 -13.97 7.11 3.60
CA TYR A 270 -12.60 6.81 4.01
C TYR A 270 -12.53 6.50 5.50
N SER A 271 -11.71 5.55 5.87
CA SER A 271 -11.25 5.33 7.24
C SER A 271 -9.72 5.23 7.24
N TYR A 272 -9.12 5.51 8.39
CA TYR A 272 -7.68 5.44 8.53
C TYR A 272 -7.28 4.16 9.23
N GLN A 273 -6.26 3.52 8.68
CA GLN A 273 -5.63 2.40 9.35
C GLN A 273 -4.86 2.92 10.56
N ASP A 274 -5.13 2.33 11.72
CA ASP A 274 -4.37 2.62 12.92
C ASP A 274 -3.00 1.94 12.83
N LYS A 275 -1.93 2.67 13.18
CA LYS A 275 -0.56 2.13 13.16
C LYS A 275 -0.38 0.95 14.11
N SER A 276 -1.20 0.84 15.16
CA SER A 276 -1.19 -0.31 16.06
C SER A 276 -1.68 -1.61 15.42
N THR A 277 -2.36 -1.52 14.27
CA THR A 277 -2.87 -2.64 13.49
C THR A 277 -2.13 -2.83 12.16
N ASP A 278 -1.14 -1.98 11.88
CA ASP A 278 -0.27 -2.09 10.71
C ASP A 278 0.74 -3.23 10.94
N SER A 279 0.73 -4.21 10.05
CA SER A 279 1.60 -5.41 10.13
C SER A 279 2.88 -5.26 9.32
#